data_d1dc8db901cf79b54d4602c9d1e4e4ad
#
_entry.id   d1dc8db901cf79b54d4602c9d1e4e4ad
#
_cell.length_a   1.000
_cell.length_b   1.000
_cell.length_c   1.000
_cell.angle_alpha   90.00
_cell.angle_beta   90.00
_cell.angle_gamma   90.00
#
_symmetry.space_group_name_H-M   'P 1'
#
loop_
_entity.id
_entity.type
_entity.pdbx_description
1 polymer ?
#
loop_
_entity_poly.entity_id
_entity_poly.type
_entity_poly.pdbx_seq_one_letter_code
_entity_poly.pdbx_strand_id
1 'polypeptide(L)'
;FEVMAPQVSKLSGLEHIITLHRSDIGWVIVEDQYQDELTQLMFNETKHEIIERVRRNREAELQHVTQFTISNQKSTQTAINSGTWHPYNRTVAVSYADTWWNGRNPAWGNFDPPNGGGDCTNYISQVIYAGAPQMDDTGSYQWYYYNYWNRAPSWTDVSSLYTYLTYNTWTGPYGYNVSAPCPLQGGDVVQLHNGSYWFHSLVVVSTYYPNQCWDPSYVWYNAHYTDRYHYPLSYVSGYTKRYIQIAGWRD
;
A
#
# COMPACT_ATOMS: atom_id res chain seq x y z
N PHE A 1 -38.95 -16.88 -16.32
CA PHE A 1 -37.66 -16.45 -15.79
C PHE A 1 -37.14 -17.59 -14.88
N GLU A 2 -36.15 -18.33 -15.34
CA GLU A 2 -35.48 -19.33 -14.51
C GLU A 2 -34.38 -18.62 -13.70
N VAL A 3 -34.59 -18.49 -12.41
CA VAL A 3 -33.58 -18.02 -11.48
C VAL A 3 -32.82 -19.28 -11.01
N MET A 4 -31.58 -19.43 -11.44
CA MET A 4 -30.73 -20.45 -10.84
C MET A 4 -30.38 -20.00 -9.42
N ALA A 5 -30.29 -20.98 -8.51
CA ALA A 5 -29.77 -20.76 -7.18
C ALA A 5 -28.37 -20.09 -7.26
N PRO A 6 -28.02 -19.16 -6.36
CA PRO A 6 -26.74 -18.49 -6.36
C PRO A 6 -25.62 -19.51 -6.35
N GLN A 7 -24.67 -19.35 -7.25
CA GLN A 7 -23.46 -20.18 -7.28
C GLN A 7 -22.41 -19.50 -6.39
N VAL A 8 -21.93 -20.23 -5.41
CA VAL A 8 -20.83 -19.76 -4.54
C VAL A 8 -19.53 -20.24 -5.11
N SER A 9 -18.64 -19.34 -5.46
CA SER A 9 -17.28 -19.65 -5.84
C SER A 9 -16.30 -19.16 -4.75
N LYS A 10 -15.33 -19.99 -4.39
CA LYS A 10 -14.23 -19.59 -3.51
C LYS A 10 -12.99 -19.39 -4.35
N LEU A 11 -12.61 -18.15 -4.54
CA LEU A 11 -11.35 -17.78 -5.16
C LEU A 11 -10.47 -17.12 -4.10
N SER A 12 -9.31 -17.68 -3.79
CA SER A 12 -8.33 -17.12 -2.84
C SER A 12 -8.89 -16.79 -1.43
N GLY A 13 -9.79 -17.63 -0.90
CA GLY A 13 -10.39 -17.45 0.42
C GLY A 13 -11.57 -16.47 0.48
N LEU A 14 -11.91 -15.82 -0.62
CA LEU A 14 -13.10 -14.97 -0.73
C LEU A 14 -14.30 -15.81 -1.18
N GLU A 15 -15.42 -15.62 -0.52
CA GLU A 15 -16.69 -16.22 -0.87
C GLU A 15 -17.47 -15.20 -1.70
N HIS A 16 -17.72 -15.53 -2.97
CA HIS A 16 -18.53 -14.74 -3.90
C HIS A 16 -19.93 -15.34 -4.03
N ILE A 17 -20.95 -14.52 -3.90
CA ILE A 17 -22.31 -14.90 -4.24
C ILE A 17 -22.63 -14.21 -5.57
N ILE A 18 -22.60 -14.99 -6.66
CA ILE A 18 -22.83 -14.48 -8.01
C ILE A 18 -24.27 -14.77 -8.42
N THR A 19 -25.00 -13.72 -8.73
CA THR A 19 -26.34 -13.83 -9.31
C THR A 19 -26.23 -13.75 -10.82
N LEU A 20 -26.69 -14.82 -11.50
CA LEU A 20 -26.72 -14.91 -12.95
C LEU A 20 -28.12 -14.69 -13.48
N HIS A 21 -28.24 -13.93 -14.56
CA HIS A 21 -29.46 -13.75 -15.33
C HIS A 21 -29.30 -14.31 -16.73
N ARG A 22 -30.31 -15.06 -17.22
CA ARG A 22 -30.28 -15.59 -18.58
C ARG A 22 -30.81 -14.53 -19.55
N SER A 23 -29.99 -14.14 -20.50
CA SER A 23 -30.31 -13.24 -21.61
C SER A 23 -30.34 -14.02 -22.92
N ASP A 24 -30.75 -13.34 -23.99
CA ASP A 24 -30.79 -13.92 -25.35
C ASP A 24 -29.41 -14.29 -25.90
N ILE A 25 -28.34 -13.75 -25.31
CA ILE A 25 -26.95 -14.00 -25.69
C ILE A 25 -26.22 -14.95 -24.72
N GLY A 26 -26.90 -15.47 -23.70
CA GLY A 26 -26.33 -16.38 -22.70
C GLY A 26 -26.53 -15.92 -21.27
N TRP A 27 -25.77 -16.49 -20.36
CA TRP A 27 -25.80 -16.12 -18.94
C TRP A 27 -24.95 -14.85 -18.70
N VAL A 28 -25.53 -13.89 -18.00
CA VAL A 28 -24.88 -12.62 -17.65
C VAL A 28 -24.84 -12.50 -16.13
N ILE A 29 -23.69 -12.11 -15.59
CA ILE A 29 -23.55 -11.76 -14.17
C ILE A 29 -24.28 -10.43 -13.97
N VAL A 30 -25.32 -10.42 -13.15
CA VAL A 30 -26.06 -9.19 -12.80
C VAL A 30 -25.70 -8.66 -11.42
N GLU A 31 -25.15 -9.54 -10.57
CA GLU A 31 -24.70 -9.17 -9.24
C GLU A 31 -23.56 -10.09 -8.81
N ASP A 32 -22.54 -9.52 -8.21
CA ASP A 32 -21.44 -10.22 -7.56
C ASP A 32 -21.29 -9.64 -6.15
N GLN A 33 -21.82 -10.35 -5.16
CA GLN A 33 -21.71 -9.98 -3.76
C GLN A 33 -20.54 -10.73 -3.14
N TYR A 34 -19.62 -9.99 -2.60
CA TYR A 34 -18.50 -10.56 -1.81
C TYR A 34 -18.25 -9.69 -0.59
N GLN A 35 -17.89 -10.34 0.50
CA GLN A 35 -17.40 -9.67 1.70
C GLN A 35 -15.90 -9.84 1.74
N ASP A 36 -15.17 -8.80 1.45
CA ASP A 36 -13.75 -8.77 1.75
C ASP A 36 -13.50 -8.26 3.18
N GLU A 37 -12.33 -8.59 3.72
CA GLU A 37 -11.96 -8.20 5.07
C GLU A 37 -11.88 -6.68 5.24
N LEU A 38 -11.59 -5.94 4.16
CA LEU A 38 -11.61 -4.47 4.15
C LEU A 38 -13.02 -3.94 4.38
N THR A 39 -14.01 -4.56 3.75
CA THR A 39 -15.43 -4.24 3.95
C THR A 39 -15.86 -4.60 5.36
N GLN A 40 -15.42 -5.74 5.92
CA GLN A 40 -15.73 -6.12 7.31
C GLN A 40 -15.10 -5.17 8.35
N LEU A 41 -13.88 -4.71 8.14
CA LEU A 41 -13.25 -3.71 9.02
C LEU A 41 -14.02 -2.38 9.04
N MET A 42 -14.59 -1.98 7.91
CA MET A 42 -15.42 -0.77 7.83
C MET A 42 -16.74 -0.90 8.58
N PHE A 43 -17.29 -2.12 8.74
CA PHE A 43 -18.56 -2.36 9.43
C PHE A 43 -18.40 -2.63 10.94
N ASN A 44 -17.21 -3.04 11.40
CA ASN A 44 -17.00 -3.47 12.79
C ASN A 44 -16.61 -2.33 13.74
N GLU A 45 -16.35 -1.13 13.22
CA GLU A 45 -16.02 0.03 14.04
C GLU A 45 -17.20 1.00 14.14
N THR A 46 -17.48 1.44 15.35
CA THR A 46 -18.47 2.49 15.57
C THR A 46 -17.95 3.83 15.04
N LYS A 47 -18.88 4.71 14.61
CA LYS A 47 -18.54 6.08 14.18
C LYS A 47 -17.65 6.82 15.18
N HIS A 48 -17.82 6.52 16.48
CA HIS A 48 -17.04 7.13 17.55
C HIS A 48 -15.59 6.62 17.55
N GLU A 49 -15.37 5.34 17.42
CA GLU A 49 -14.02 4.73 17.35
C GLU A 49 -13.25 5.22 16.12
N ILE A 50 -13.94 5.38 14.99
CA ILE A 50 -13.38 5.95 13.78
C ILE A 50 -12.93 7.40 14.02
N ILE A 51 -13.79 8.23 14.62
CA ILE A 51 -13.48 9.64 14.90
C ILE A 51 -12.30 9.78 15.85
N GLU A 52 -12.25 9.01 16.92
CA GLU A 52 -11.16 9.05 17.91
C GLU A 52 -9.83 8.57 17.33
N ARG A 53 -9.86 7.59 16.44
CA ARG A 53 -8.66 7.14 15.73
C ARG A 53 -8.14 8.19 14.74
N VAL A 54 -9.02 8.80 13.96
CA VAL A 54 -8.68 9.92 13.05
C VAL A 54 -8.05 11.07 13.83
N ARG A 55 -8.61 11.39 14.99
CA ARG A 55 -8.11 12.45 15.85
C ARG A 55 -6.70 12.14 16.34
N ARG A 56 -6.47 10.92 16.86
CA ARG A 56 -5.13 10.48 17.29
C ARG A 56 -4.10 10.50 16.17
N ASN A 57 -4.47 10.01 14.98
CA ASN A 57 -3.56 10.03 13.83
C ASN A 57 -3.24 11.46 13.38
N ARG A 58 -4.24 12.34 13.37
CA ARG A 58 -4.04 13.76 13.04
C ARG A 58 -3.18 14.50 14.07
N GLU A 59 -3.38 14.21 15.35
CA GLU A 59 -2.54 14.77 16.44
C GLU A 59 -1.10 14.27 16.32
N ALA A 60 -0.89 13.00 15.99
CA ALA A 60 0.43 12.43 15.74
C ALA A 60 1.09 13.05 14.50
N GLU A 61 0.36 13.21 13.39
CA GLU A 61 0.86 13.90 12.20
C GLU A 61 1.24 15.37 12.48
N LEU A 62 0.42 16.08 13.23
CA LEU A 62 0.70 17.47 13.62
C LEU A 62 1.91 17.58 14.56
N GLN A 63 2.08 16.64 15.50
CA GLN A 63 3.27 16.61 16.35
C GLN A 63 4.54 16.31 15.53
N HIS A 64 4.47 15.38 14.57
CA HIS A 64 5.58 15.09 13.66
C HIS A 64 5.96 16.31 12.80
N VAL A 65 4.97 16.99 12.20
CA VAL A 65 5.20 18.21 11.42
C VAL A 65 5.79 19.32 12.29
N THR A 66 5.31 19.50 13.51
CA THR A 66 5.82 20.52 14.44
C THR A 66 7.25 20.23 14.90
N GLN A 67 7.57 18.98 15.24
CA GLN A 67 8.92 18.56 15.59
C GLN A 67 9.90 18.70 14.40
N PHE A 68 9.43 18.37 13.19
CA PHE A 68 10.21 18.55 11.97
C PHE A 68 10.54 20.02 11.71
N THR A 69 9.56 20.92 11.87
CA THR A 69 9.76 22.35 11.69
C THR A 69 10.75 22.91 12.72
N ILE A 70 10.67 22.46 13.98
CA ILE A 70 11.59 22.89 15.06
C ILE A 70 13.01 22.33 14.85
N SER A 71 13.15 21.07 14.39
CA SER A 71 14.47 20.48 14.14
C SER A 71 15.15 21.09 12.92
N ASN A 72 14.40 21.43 11.86
CA ASN A 72 14.95 22.11 10.69
C ASN A 72 15.36 23.56 10.96
N GLN A 73 14.74 24.25 11.92
CA GLN A 73 15.20 25.58 12.33
C GLN A 73 16.52 25.55 13.13
N LYS A 74 16.88 24.41 13.73
CA LYS A 74 18.15 24.23 14.43
C LYS A 74 19.29 23.66 13.59
N SER A 75 19.02 23.12 12.41
CA SER A 75 20.01 22.47 11.54
C SER A 75 20.23 23.20 10.22
N THR A 76 20.40 24.53 10.24
CA THR A 76 21.07 25.26 9.15
C THR A 76 22.58 25.09 9.21
N GLN A 77 23.05 23.90 9.46
CA GLN A 77 24.42 23.52 9.20
C GLN A 77 24.42 22.36 8.21
N THR A 78 24.86 22.69 7.01
CA THR A 78 25.05 21.84 5.85
C THR A 78 25.82 20.56 6.22
N ALA A 79 25.10 19.52 6.66
CA ALA A 79 25.63 18.17 6.59
C ALA A 79 25.48 17.73 5.12
N ILE A 80 26.60 17.64 4.43
CA ILE A 80 26.69 17.10 3.08
C ILE A 80 26.23 15.66 3.18
N ASN A 81 25.12 15.33 2.52
CA ASN A 81 24.63 13.97 2.37
C ASN A 81 25.70 13.18 1.62
N SER A 82 26.51 12.38 2.32
CA SER A 82 27.66 11.68 1.76
C SER A 82 27.32 10.34 1.13
N GLY A 83 26.06 9.90 1.20
CA GLY A 83 25.63 8.63 0.61
C GLY A 83 25.50 8.69 -0.91
N THR A 84 25.91 7.63 -1.60
CA THR A 84 25.77 7.50 -3.05
C THR A 84 24.31 7.25 -3.42
N TRP A 85 23.80 7.98 -4.41
CA TRP A 85 22.47 7.73 -4.94
C TRP A 85 22.47 6.54 -5.91
N HIS A 86 21.45 5.69 -5.78
CA HIS A 86 21.24 4.53 -6.64
C HIS A 86 19.81 4.54 -7.19
N PRO A 87 19.62 4.13 -8.47
CA PRO A 87 18.28 4.00 -9.04
C PRO A 87 17.53 2.84 -8.40
N TYR A 88 16.21 2.98 -8.29
CA TYR A 88 15.32 1.91 -7.84
C TYR A 88 15.24 0.79 -8.88
N ASN A 89 15.54 -0.44 -8.51
CA ASN A 89 15.44 -1.59 -9.41
C ASN A 89 14.00 -2.10 -9.49
N ARG A 90 13.21 -1.50 -10.36
CA ARG A 90 11.79 -1.78 -10.55
C ARG A 90 11.51 -3.22 -10.98
N THR A 91 12.37 -3.79 -11.82
CA THR A 91 12.22 -5.17 -12.28
C THR A 91 12.32 -6.16 -11.13
N VAL A 92 13.29 -5.98 -10.25
CA VAL A 92 13.45 -6.84 -9.06
C VAL A 92 12.30 -6.64 -8.08
N ALA A 93 11.85 -5.40 -7.87
CA ALA A 93 10.72 -5.09 -7.01
C ALA A 93 9.43 -5.77 -7.49
N VAL A 94 9.09 -5.64 -8.78
CA VAL A 94 7.91 -6.28 -9.37
C VAL A 94 8.02 -7.80 -9.33
N SER A 95 9.19 -8.36 -9.65
CA SER A 95 9.42 -9.80 -9.56
C SER A 95 9.20 -10.33 -8.13
N TYR A 96 9.65 -9.57 -7.13
CA TYR A 96 9.37 -9.92 -5.73
C TYR A 96 7.87 -9.85 -5.41
N ALA A 97 7.20 -8.79 -5.85
CA ALA A 97 5.77 -8.63 -5.67
C ALA A 97 4.98 -9.79 -6.30
N ASP A 98 5.33 -10.19 -7.51
CA ASP A 98 4.67 -11.29 -8.20
C ASP A 98 4.98 -12.67 -7.60
N THR A 99 6.13 -12.83 -6.98
CA THR A 99 6.49 -14.08 -6.29
C THR A 99 5.68 -14.27 -5.01
N TRP A 100 5.43 -13.20 -4.27
CA TRP A 100 4.90 -13.26 -2.90
C TRP A 100 3.48 -12.72 -2.75
N TRP A 101 2.74 -12.48 -3.83
CA TRP A 101 1.40 -11.87 -3.79
C TRP A 101 0.39 -12.63 -2.92
N ASN A 102 0.49 -13.95 -2.82
CA ASN A 102 -0.40 -14.83 -2.03
C ASN A 102 0.34 -15.65 -0.98
N GLY A 103 1.63 -15.39 -0.80
CA GLY A 103 2.48 -16.07 0.17
C GLY A 103 3.17 -15.08 1.10
N ARG A 104 3.49 -15.53 2.31
CA ARG A 104 4.29 -14.73 3.27
C ARG A 104 5.71 -15.26 3.24
N ASN A 105 6.67 -14.42 2.84
CA ASN A 105 8.07 -14.80 2.78
C ASN A 105 8.59 -15.08 4.20
N PRO A 106 9.08 -16.31 4.49
CA PRO A 106 9.47 -16.71 5.84
C PRO A 106 10.69 -15.93 6.39
N ALA A 107 11.42 -15.21 5.55
CA ALA A 107 12.50 -14.33 5.99
C ALA A 107 11.98 -13.07 6.74
N TRP A 108 10.70 -12.76 6.61
CA TRP A 108 10.03 -11.62 7.23
C TRP A 108 8.88 -12.09 8.12
N GLY A 109 8.49 -11.28 9.10
CA GLY A 109 7.34 -11.60 9.94
C GLY A 109 6.03 -11.57 9.14
N ASN A 110 5.08 -12.40 9.51
CA ASN A 110 3.71 -12.34 9.03
C ASN A 110 2.87 -11.49 10.00
N PHE A 111 2.29 -10.40 9.50
CA PHE A 111 1.49 -9.45 10.27
C PHE A 111 -0.02 -9.58 9.99
N ASP A 112 -0.45 -10.63 9.29
CA ASP A 112 -1.87 -10.94 9.17
C ASP A 112 -2.50 -11.28 10.54
N PRO A 113 -3.82 -11.04 10.71
CA PRO A 113 -4.53 -11.51 11.89
C PRO A 113 -4.39 -13.04 12.09
N PRO A 114 -4.27 -13.56 13.30
CA PRO A 114 -4.29 -12.82 14.58
C PRO A 114 -2.93 -12.21 15.00
N ASN A 115 -1.88 -12.36 14.20
CA ASN A 115 -0.51 -11.97 14.56
C ASN A 115 -0.30 -10.44 14.53
N GLY A 116 -1.12 -9.72 13.74
CA GLY A 116 -0.99 -8.27 13.58
C GLY A 116 -2.26 -7.63 13.03
N GLY A 117 -2.16 -6.36 12.67
CA GLY A 117 -3.27 -5.56 12.13
C GLY A 117 -3.40 -5.59 10.60
N GLY A 118 -2.64 -6.45 9.93
CA GLY A 118 -2.58 -6.58 8.48
C GLY A 118 -1.16 -6.54 7.92
N ASP A 119 -0.91 -7.30 6.88
CA ASP A 119 0.41 -7.50 6.26
C ASP A 119 0.69 -6.57 5.06
N CYS A 120 -0.26 -5.71 4.69
CA CYS A 120 -0.19 -4.92 3.47
C CYS A 120 1.09 -4.05 3.39
N THR A 121 1.38 -3.27 4.41
CA THR A 121 2.55 -2.38 4.40
C THR A 121 3.86 -3.14 4.64
N ASN A 122 3.85 -4.22 5.42
CA ASN A 122 4.98 -5.14 5.52
C ASN A 122 5.39 -5.71 4.15
N TYR A 123 4.40 -6.16 3.38
CA TYR A 123 4.64 -6.65 2.02
C TYR A 123 5.22 -5.55 1.11
N ILE A 124 4.64 -4.34 1.14
CA ILE A 124 5.17 -3.21 0.37
C ILE A 124 6.60 -2.88 0.75
N SER A 125 6.93 -2.89 2.04
CA SER A 125 8.30 -2.66 2.51
C SER A 125 9.27 -3.71 1.98
N GLN A 126 8.88 -4.97 1.93
CA GLN A 126 9.67 -6.05 1.34
C GLN A 126 9.89 -5.83 -0.17
N VAL A 127 8.85 -5.42 -0.91
CA VAL A 127 8.95 -5.10 -2.33
C VAL A 127 9.92 -3.93 -2.56
N ILE A 128 9.80 -2.87 -1.75
CA ILE A 128 10.73 -1.73 -1.84
C ILE A 128 12.16 -2.17 -1.53
N TYR A 129 12.34 -2.98 -0.48
CA TYR A 129 13.67 -3.49 -0.11
C TYR A 129 14.29 -4.36 -1.20
N ALA A 130 13.50 -5.14 -1.92
CA ALA A 130 14.01 -5.93 -3.04
C ALA A 130 14.61 -5.06 -4.15
N GLY A 131 14.01 -3.90 -4.43
CA GLY A 131 14.49 -2.96 -5.46
C GLY A 131 15.44 -1.87 -4.95
N ALA A 132 15.51 -1.66 -3.63
CA ALA A 132 16.32 -0.67 -2.93
C ALA A 132 16.88 -1.30 -1.63
N PRO A 133 17.93 -2.13 -1.69
CA PRO A 133 18.34 -3.00 -0.60
C PRO A 133 19.15 -2.28 0.48
N GLN A 134 18.67 -1.13 0.91
CA GLN A 134 19.25 -0.34 1.99
C GLN A 134 18.17 0.04 3.00
N MET A 135 18.30 -0.45 4.21
CA MET A 135 17.49 -0.01 5.36
C MET A 135 18.09 1.25 5.98
N ASP A 136 17.25 1.98 6.68
CA ASP A 136 17.65 3.15 7.46
C ASP A 136 17.14 3.02 8.90
N ASP A 137 18.06 2.83 9.83
CA ASP A 137 17.79 2.77 11.27
C ASP A 137 18.28 4.02 12.01
N THR A 138 18.61 5.09 11.27
CA THR A 138 19.21 6.32 11.77
C THR A 138 18.26 7.51 11.67
N GLY A 139 18.57 8.58 12.35
CA GLY A 139 17.83 9.83 12.25
C GLY A 139 16.40 9.78 12.81
N SER A 140 15.61 10.78 12.41
CA SER A 140 14.22 10.96 12.87
C SER A 140 13.21 10.15 12.09
N TYR A 141 13.53 9.83 10.85
CA TYR A 141 12.72 8.96 9.98
C TYR A 141 13.50 7.68 9.75
N GLN A 142 12.94 6.57 10.19
CA GLN A 142 13.59 5.26 10.12
C GLN A 142 12.73 4.31 9.31
N TRP A 143 13.36 3.40 8.57
CA TRP A 143 12.70 2.32 7.84
C TRP A 143 13.62 1.12 7.82
N TYR A 144 13.35 0.19 8.74
CA TYR A 144 14.14 -1.02 8.90
C TYR A 144 13.31 -2.17 9.46
N TYR A 145 13.80 -3.39 9.26
CA TYR A 145 13.28 -4.61 9.84
C TYR A 145 14.41 -5.55 10.21
N TYR A 146 14.65 -5.77 11.47
CA TYR A 146 15.59 -6.77 11.97
C TYR A 146 14.89 -8.06 12.38
N ASN A 147 13.73 -7.96 12.98
CA ASN A 147 12.85 -9.08 13.31
C ASN A 147 11.44 -8.56 13.66
N TYR A 148 10.53 -9.49 13.92
CA TYR A 148 9.13 -9.19 14.25
C TYR A 148 8.96 -8.12 15.35
N TRP A 149 9.83 -8.12 16.36
CA TRP A 149 9.75 -7.22 17.52
C TRP A 149 10.66 -5.99 17.40
N ASN A 150 11.59 -5.99 16.46
CA ASN A 150 12.55 -4.92 16.23
C ASN A 150 12.48 -4.46 14.76
N ARG A 151 11.61 -3.52 14.52
CA ARG A 151 11.39 -2.86 13.22
C ARG A 151 10.91 -1.42 13.42
N ALA A 152 11.12 -0.58 12.44
CA ALA A 152 10.54 0.75 12.40
C ALA A 152 9.01 0.70 12.19
N PRO A 153 8.22 1.60 12.74
CA PRO A 153 6.79 1.73 12.42
C PRO A 153 6.53 1.84 10.90
N SER A 154 7.36 2.57 10.19
CA SER A 154 7.30 2.76 8.73
C SER A 154 7.39 1.45 7.93
N TRP A 155 7.91 0.37 8.53
CA TRP A 155 7.94 -0.94 7.87
C TRP A 155 6.56 -1.60 7.78
N THR A 156 5.66 -1.32 8.73
CA THR A 156 4.37 -2.02 8.85
C THR A 156 3.15 -1.10 8.91
N ASP A 157 3.31 0.20 9.08
CA ASP A 157 2.22 1.17 9.17
C ASP A 157 2.12 2.04 7.92
N VAL A 158 0.89 2.21 7.43
CA VAL A 158 0.58 2.88 6.16
C VAL A 158 1.04 4.35 6.16
N SER A 159 0.71 5.08 7.21
CA SER A 159 1.02 6.51 7.30
C SER A 159 2.50 6.76 7.56
N SER A 160 3.11 5.92 8.41
CA SER A 160 4.54 6.01 8.71
C SER A 160 5.41 5.71 7.49
N LEU A 161 5.01 4.73 6.64
CA LEU A 161 5.72 4.45 5.38
C LEU A 161 5.66 5.65 4.44
N TYR A 162 4.49 6.29 4.30
CA TYR A 162 4.35 7.50 3.49
C TYR A 162 5.28 8.60 3.99
N THR A 163 5.23 8.88 5.29
CA THR A 163 6.05 9.90 5.91
C THR A 163 7.53 9.62 5.67
N TYR A 164 7.98 8.38 5.91
CA TYR A 164 9.35 7.99 5.64
C TYR A 164 9.73 8.27 4.17
N LEU A 165 9.02 7.70 3.23
CA LEU A 165 9.36 7.78 1.81
C LEU A 165 9.40 9.22 1.27
N THR A 166 8.51 10.09 1.76
CA THR A 166 8.37 11.46 1.23
C THR A 166 9.19 12.50 1.95
N TYR A 167 9.64 12.23 3.17
CA TYR A 167 10.45 13.15 3.96
C TYR A 167 11.89 12.66 4.19
N ASN A 168 12.20 11.40 3.86
CA ASN A 168 13.55 10.90 3.95
C ASN A 168 14.48 11.63 2.95
N THR A 169 15.58 12.16 3.46
CA THR A 169 16.62 12.84 2.68
C THR A 169 18.00 12.21 2.84
N TRP A 170 18.07 11.12 3.61
CA TRP A 170 19.31 10.44 3.99
C TRP A 170 19.40 9.05 3.37
N THR A 171 19.91 8.09 4.13
CA THR A 171 20.05 6.67 3.77
C THR A 171 18.69 6.02 3.47
N GLY A 172 18.68 4.99 2.63
CA GLY A 172 17.51 4.19 2.30
C GLY A 172 16.67 4.74 1.14
N PRO A 173 15.52 4.12 0.87
CA PRO A 173 14.64 4.51 -0.21
C PRO A 173 13.91 5.83 0.06
N TYR A 174 13.65 6.57 -1.01
CA TYR A 174 12.81 7.76 -0.97
C TYR A 174 11.94 7.88 -2.22
N GLY A 175 10.87 8.66 -2.12
CA GLY A 175 9.90 8.82 -3.19
C GLY A 175 9.20 10.17 -3.13
N TYR A 176 8.31 10.38 -4.07
CA TYR A 176 7.53 11.61 -4.21
C TYR A 176 6.04 11.30 -4.21
N ASN A 177 5.27 12.13 -3.51
CA ASN A 177 3.84 12.15 -3.70
C ASN A 177 3.52 12.77 -5.07
N VAL A 178 2.75 12.04 -5.89
CA VAL A 178 2.29 12.51 -7.20
C VAL A 178 0.78 12.64 -7.20
N SER A 179 0.24 13.64 -7.93
CA SER A 179 -1.17 14.02 -7.87
C SER A 179 -2.11 13.08 -8.65
N ALA A 180 -1.56 12.21 -9.46
CA ALA A 180 -2.34 11.34 -10.34
C ALA A 180 -1.62 10.00 -10.54
N PRO A 181 -2.32 8.95 -11.03
CA PRO A 181 -1.70 7.65 -11.32
C PRO A 181 -0.64 7.68 -12.43
N CYS A 182 -0.68 8.66 -13.33
CA CYS A 182 0.43 8.98 -14.22
C CYS A 182 1.47 9.81 -13.44
N PRO A 183 2.59 9.46 -13.13
CA PRO A 183 3.59 8.67 -13.84
C PRO A 183 3.97 7.37 -13.12
N LEU A 184 3.05 6.71 -12.46
CA LEU A 184 3.38 5.48 -11.75
C LEU A 184 4.00 4.41 -12.66
N GLN A 185 4.89 3.64 -12.09
CA GLN A 185 5.57 2.52 -12.74
C GLN A 185 5.57 1.32 -11.80
N GLY A 186 5.94 0.16 -12.31
CA GLY A 186 6.10 -1.02 -11.45
C GLY A 186 7.01 -0.75 -10.26
N GLY A 187 6.63 -1.24 -9.08
CA GLY A 187 7.29 -1.01 -7.81
C GLY A 187 6.85 0.25 -7.06
N ASP A 188 6.07 1.14 -7.68
CA ASP A 188 5.51 2.31 -7.00
C ASP A 188 4.36 1.93 -6.07
N VAL A 189 4.02 2.82 -5.15
CA VAL A 189 3.06 2.55 -4.08
C VAL A 189 1.80 3.39 -4.24
N VAL A 190 0.65 2.75 -4.05
CA VAL A 190 -0.64 3.43 -3.90
C VAL A 190 -1.15 3.16 -2.49
N GLN A 191 -1.61 4.19 -1.81
CA GLN A 191 -2.25 4.02 -0.50
C GLN A 191 -3.70 4.48 -0.54
N LEU A 192 -4.55 3.77 0.21
CA LEU A 192 -5.99 3.99 0.24
C LEU A 192 -6.42 4.63 1.54
N HIS A 193 -7.36 5.58 1.44
CA HIS A 193 -7.99 6.28 2.55
C HIS A 193 -9.50 6.04 2.54
N ASN A 194 -10.06 5.64 3.67
CA ASN A 194 -11.48 5.29 3.81
C ASN A 194 -12.39 6.46 4.26
N GLY A 195 -11.90 7.69 4.14
CA GLY A 195 -12.59 8.89 4.64
C GLY A 195 -12.16 9.28 6.06
N SER A 196 -11.53 8.37 6.80
CA SER A 196 -11.12 8.58 8.19
C SER A 196 -9.61 8.47 8.37
N TYR A 197 -8.96 7.50 7.74
CA TYR A 197 -7.51 7.26 7.86
C TYR A 197 -6.97 6.51 6.65
N TRP A 198 -5.66 6.56 6.47
CA TRP A 198 -4.93 5.74 5.50
C TRP A 198 -4.78 4.34 6.04
N PHE A 199 -5.37 3.35 5.39
CA PHE A 199 -5.54 2.03 5.98
C PHE A 199 -4.90 0.89 5.17
N HIS A 200 -4.53 1.13 3.92
CA HIS A 200 -4.05 0.06 3.05
C HIS A 200 -2.96 0.54 2.10
N SER A 201 -2.01 -0.33 1.79
CA SER A 201 -0.92 -0.10 0.85
C SER A 201 -0.94 -1.14 -0.26
N LEU A 202 -0.81 -0.69 -1.50
CA LEU A 202 -0.78 -1.49 -2.72
C LEU A 202 0.53 -1.24 -3.45
N VAL A 203 1.08 -2.24 -4.13
CA VAL A 203 2.20 -2.04 -5.05
C VAL A 203 1.74 -2.09 -6.49
N VAL A 204 2.14 -1.11 -7.29
CA VAL A 204 1.95 -1.13 -8.73
C VAL A 204 2.85 -2.19 -9.34
N VAL A 205 2.31 -3.08 -10.17
CA VAL A 205 3.09 -4.14 -10.83
C VAL A 205 3.15 -3.96 -12.33
N SER A 206 2.15 -3.30 -12.91
CA SER A 206 2.12 -3.00 -14.35
C SER A 206 1.33 -1.72 -14.62
N THR A 207 1.71 -1.03 -15.66
CA THR A 207 1.01 0.16 -16.17
C THR A 207 1.01 0.14 -17.68
N TYR A 208 -0.09 0.62 -18.26
CA TYR A 208 -0.19 0.81 -19.71
C TYR A 208 -0.94 2.12 -19.99
N TYR A 209 -0.25 3.11 -20.56
CA TYR A 209 -0.81 4.44 -20.81
C TYR A 209 -0.85 4.72 -22.33
N PRO A 210 -1.87 4.21 -23.05
CA PRO A 210 -1.90 4.37 -24.51
C PRO A 210 -2.09 5.83 -24.93
N ASN A 211 -2.96 6.59 -24.26
CA ASN A 211 -3.19 8.02 -24.50
C ASN A 211 -3.87 8.75 -23.31
N GLN A 212 -4.23 8.08 -22.25
CA GLN A 212 -4.98 8.63 -21.12
C GLN A 212 -4.43 8.09 -19.79
N CYS A 213 -3.45 8.78 -19.27
CA CYS A 213 -2.81 8.38 -18.03
C CYS A 213 -3.62 8.67 -16.74
N TRP A 214 -4.85 9.11 -16.88
CA TRP A 214 -5.76 9.39 -15.74
C TRP A 214 -6.65 8.21 -15.37
N ASP A 215 -6.76 7.22 -16.27
CA ASP A 215 -7.66 6.09 -16.05
C ASP A 215 -6.98 5.03 -15.16
N PRO A 216 -7.49 4.79 -13.94
CA PRO A 216 -6.95 3.81 -13.02
C PRO A 216 -7.08 2.36 -13.53
N SER A 217 -7.90 2.09 -14.57
CA SER A 217 -7.98 0.76 -15.19
C SER A 217 -6.70 0.34 -15.93
N TYR A 218 -5.83 1.29 -16.24
CA TYR A 218 -4.53 1.03 -16.86
C TYR A 218 -3.37 0.88 -15.87
N VAL A 219 -3.68 0.79 -14.58
CA VAL A 219 -2.72 0.53 -13.50
C VAL A 219 -3.13 -0.75 -12.80
N TRP A 220 -2.23 -1.72 -12.73
CA TRP A 220 -2.46 -2.99 -12.03
C TRP A 220 -1.59 -3.06 -10.79
N TYR A 221 -2.15 -3.65 -9.73
CA TYR A 221 -1.49 -3.75 -8.44
C TYR A 221 -1.53 -5.15 -7.87
N ASN A 222 -0.57 -5.44 -6.97
CA ASN A 222 -0.63 -6.55 -6.02
C ASN A 222 -0.80 -6.00 -4.60
N ALA A 223 -1.40 -6.81 -3.72
CA ALA A 223 -1.60 -6.46 -2.32
C ALA A 223 -1.64 -7.71 -1.43
N HIS A 224 -1.28 -7.53 -0.14
CA HIS A 224 -1.54 -8.46 0.95
C HIS A 224 -2.70 -8.00 1.81
N TYR A 225 -3.14 -8.83 2.72
CA TYR A 225 -4.30 -8.77 3.60
C TYR A 225 -5.54 -9.32 2.90
N THR A 226 -6.05 -8.72 1.85
CA THR A 226 -6.84 -9.38 0.83
C THR A 226 -5.90 -9.57 -0.35
N ASP A 227 -5.40 -10.78 -0.53
CA ASP A 227 -4.37 -11.04 -1.52
C ASP A 227 -4.89 -10.77 -2.93
N ARG A 228 -4.17 -9.92 -3.67
CA ARG A 228 -4.50 -9.51 -5.04
C ARG A 228 -3.31 -9.71 -5.95
N TYR A 229 -3.58 -10.20 -7.15
CA TYR A 229 -2.59 -10.39 -8.20
C TYR A 229 -3.02 -9.69 -9.48
N HIS A 230 -2.27 -8.69 -9.89
CA HIS A 230 -2.54 -7.91 -11.11
C HIS A 230 -3.98 -7.39 -11.20
N TYR A 231 -4.50 -6.89 -10.09
CA TYR A 231 -5.85 -6.29 -10.05
C TYR A 231 -5.81 -4.85 -10.59
N PRO A 232 -6.77 -4.45 -11.44
CA PRO A 232 -6.87 -3.07 -11.90
C PRO A 232 -7.16 -2.12 -10.74
N LEU A 233 -6.50 -0.97 -10.71
CA LEU A 233 -6.68 0.04 -9.66
C LEU A 233 -8.11 0.63 -9.65
N SER A 234 -8.87 0.48 -10.72
CA SER A 234 -10.28 0.84 -10.81
C SER A 234 -11.17 0.07 -9.82
N TYR A 235 -10.79 -1.13 -9.39
CA TYR A 235 -11.54 -1.90 -8.39
C TYR A 235 -11.55 -1.26 -7.00
N VAL A 236 -10.64 -0.34 -6.72
CA VAL A 236 -10.62 0.44 -5.48
C VAL A 236 -11.04 1.90 -5.72
N SER A 237 -11.94 2.13 -6.68
CA SER A 237 -12.41 3.47 -7.08
C SER A 237 -13.11 4.24 -5.95
N GLY A 238 -13.78 3.54 -5.03
CA GLY A 238 -14.49 4.14 -3.90
C GLY A 238 -13.61 4.78 -2.83
N TYR A 239 -12.29 4.57 -2.87
CA TYR A 239 -11.35 5.10 -1.88
C TYR A 239 -10.61 6.33 -2.41
N THR A 240 -10.33 7.29 -1.56
CA THR A 240 -9.34 8.34 -1.84
C THR A 240 -7.95 7.70 -1.91
N LYS A 241 -7.15 8.11 -2.87
CA LYS A 241 -5.82 7.54 -3.13
C LYS A 241 -4.74 8.58 -2.98
N ARG A 242 -3.58 8.17 -2.50
CA ARG A 242 -2.32 8.89 -2.71
C ARG A 242 -1.35 7.98 -3.45
N TYR A 243 -0.54 8.59 -4.26
CA TYR A 243 0.36 7.92 -5.18
C TYR A 243 1.79 8.29 -4.83
N ILE A 244 2.65 7.29 -4.63
CA ILE A 244 4.04 7.50 -4.22
C ILE A 244 4.93 6.87 -5.28
N GLN A 245 5.63 7.70 -6.02
CA GLN A 245 6.63 7.26 -6.98
C GLN A 245 7.97 7.06 -6.26
N ILE A 246 8.51 5.85 -6.29
CA ILE A 246 9.83 5.56 -5.71
C ILE A 246 10.90 6.08 -6.67
N ALA A 247 11.73 6.99 -6.19
CA ALA A 247 12.76 7.64 -6.99
C ALA A 247 14.05 6.81 -7.06
N GLY A 248 14.51 6.34 -5.92
CA GLY A 248 15.76 5.62 -5.74
C GLY A 248 16.08 5.45 -4.27
N TRP A 249 17.34 5.20 -3.96
CA TRP A 249 17.81 5.02 -2.60
C TRP A 249 19.26 5.52 -2.43
N ARG A 250 19.67 5.70 -1.19
CA ARG A 250 21.05 6.07 -0.82
C ARG A 250 21.62 5.09 0.18
N ASP A 251 22.91 4.76 0.02
CA ASP A 251 23.70 3.98 0.97
C ASP A 251 24.18 4.81 2.17
#